data_6f39b145ac6188b83bbec07b78a36ac3
#
_entry.id   6f39b145ac6188b83bbec07b78a36ac3
#
_cell.length_a   1.000
_cell.length_b   1.000
_cell.length_c   1.000
_cell.angle_alpha   90.00
_cell.angle_beta   90.00
_cell.angle_gamma   90.00
#
_symmetry.space_group_name_H-M   'P 1'
#
loop_
_entity.id
_entity.type
_entity.pdbx_description
1 polymer ?
#
loop_
_entity_poly.entity_id
_entity_poly.type
_entity_poly.pdbx_seq_one_letter_code
_entity_poly.pdbx_strand_id
1 'polypeptide(L)'
;MISVPLRGFVVAAIGLLFALGLPGFAEIPAQPTKGLRVLTAGHSFHVWMSAMLAEVAEKAQITGHQKVALSSIGGSQVIQHWNVPDEKNQIKPALIASKADVLTLSPIYLPDEGIENFVKLGFEHNPDLRITVQEFWLPFDEVALWATRGKGVTIDRDAKTIAQLREAHAPYFQAMDEHVRALNAKFGKTAVFVVPAGRAVLALREKVIKGEVPGVAKQSDLFRDPIGHPREHIMALATYCHFAVIYGRSPVGLPAPAAIAKLPEADALNRVLQKLAWDAVTQHPLSGIHAPAAAR
;
A
#
# COMPACT_ATOMS: atom_id res chain seq x y z
N MET A 1 -85.23 26.91 -41.20
CA MET A 1 -84.61 26.34 -40.03
C MET A 1 -83.49 25.40 -40.53
N ILE A 2 -82.27 25.84 -40.48
CA ILE A 2 -81.12 25.16 -41.05
C ILE A 2 -80.24 24.75 -39.84
N SER A 3 -80.12 23.42 -39.58
CA SER A 3 -79.30 22.87 -38.54
C SER A 3 -77.89 22.66 -39.07
N VAL A 4 -76.91 23.19 -38.38
CA VAL A 4 -75.44 23.01 -38.63
C VAL A 4 -74.88 21.97 -37.66
N PRO A 5 -74.14 20.96 -38.12
CA PRO A 5 -73.50 19.97 -37.20
C PRO A 5 -72.21 20.51 -36.66
N LEU A 6 -72.03 20.34 -35.38
CA LEU A 6 -70.81 20.58 -34.60
C LEU A 6 -69.73 19.51 -34.93
N ARG A 7 -68.59 19.97 -35.48
CA ARG A 7 -67.40 19.09 -35.68
C ARG A 7 -66.54 19.11 -34.40
N GLY A 8 -66.45 17.97 -33.77
CA GLY A 8 -65.58 17.80 -32.65
C GLY A 8 -64.07 17.75 -33.07
N PHE A 9 -63.23 18.58 -32.44
CA PHE A 9 -61.75 18.51 -32.55
C PHE A 9 -61.26 17.53 -31.54
N VAL A 10 -60.57 16.46 -32.01
CA VAL A 10 -59.81 15.55 -31.21
C VAL A 10 -58.40 16.17 -31.10
N VAL A 11 -58.02 16.57 -29.90
CA VAL A 11 -56.64 17.02 -29.59
C VAL A 11 -55.87 15.77 -29.19
N ALA A 12 -54.95 15.34 -30.07
CA ALA A 12 -54.00 14.31 -29.74
C ALA A 12 -52.85 14.91 -28.89
N ALA A 13 -52.81 14.56 -27.61
CA ALA A 13 -51.69 14.91 -26.75
C ALA A 13 -50.52 13.94 -27.05
N ILE A 14 -49.46 14.47 -27.68
CA ILE A 14 -48.20 13.76 -27.87
C ILE A 14 -47.41 13.87 -26.55
N GLY A 15 -47.42 12.82 -25.78
CA GLY A 15 -46.56 12.69 -24.57
C GLY A 15 -45.09 12.53 -24.96
N LEU A 16 -44.29 13.57 -24.75
CA LEU A 16 -42.83 13.53 -24.88
C LEU A 16 -42.25 12.81 -23.64
N LEU A 17 -41.92 11.52 -23.78
CA LEU A 17 -41.15 10.80 -22.77
C LEU A 17 -39.71 11.31 -22.80
N PHE A 18 -39.35 12.16 -21.84
CA PHE A 18 -37.96 12.47 -21.52
C PHE A 18 -37.34 11.22 -20.83
N ALA A 19 -36.59 10.42 -21.57
CA ALA A 19 -35.70 9.45 -21.00
C ALA A 19 -34.58 10.19 -20.24
N LEU A 20 -34.74 10.31 -18.92
CA LEU A 20 -33.63 10.70 -18.03
C LEU A 20 -32.56 9.61 -18.13
N GLY A 21 -31.56 9.82 -18.97
CA GLY A 21 -30.33 9.04 -18.98
C GLY A 21 -29.69 9.14 -17.62
N LEU A 22 -29.59 8.00 -16.91
CA LEU A 22 -28.76 7.89 -15.71
C LEU A 22 -27.34 8.30 -16.09
N PRO A 23 -26.67 9.13 -15.26
CA PRO A 23 -25.27 9.47 -15.52
C PRO A 23 -24.47 8.17 -15.60
N GLY A 24 -23.92 7.90 -16.79
CA GLY A 24 -23.01 6.79 -16.99
C GLY A 24 -21.88 6.89 -15.97
N PHE A 25 -21.69 5.86 -15.18
CA PHE A 25 -20.47 5.73 -14.37
C PHE A 25 -19.31 5.85 -15.34
N ALA A 26 -18.45 6.85 -15.15
CA ALA A 26 -17.22 6.97 -15.91
C ALA A 26 -16.45 5.66 -15.75
N GLU A 27 -16.22 4.97 -16.84
CA GLU A 27 -15.46 3.73 -16.88
C GLU A 27 -14.06 4.04 -16.33
N ILE A 28 -13.72 3.48 -15.18
CA ILE A 28 -12.39 3.58 -14.61
C ILE A 28 -11.45 3.00 -15.67
N PRO A 29 -10.38 3.72 -16.09
CA PRO A 29 -9.47 3.23 -17.13
C PRO A 29 -9.04 1.80 -16.81
N ALA A 30 -9.12 0.92 -17.80
CA ALA A 30 -8.74 -0.50 -17.67
C ALA A 30 -7.34 -0.58 -17.07
N GLN A 31 -7.25 -1.06 -15.84
CA GLN A 31 -6.01 -1.10 -15.07
C GLN A 31 -5.13 -2.23 -15.60
N PRO A 32 -3.79 -2.12 -15.54
CA PRO A 32 -2.93 -3.13 -16.12
C PRO A 32 -3.27 -4.52 -15.59
N THR A 33 -3.69 -5.40 -16.49
CA THR A 33 -3.97 -6.82 -16.18
C THR A 33 -2.69 -7.65 -16.22
N LYS A 34 -1.59 -7.07 -16.71
CA LYS A 34 -0.29 -7.73 -16.83
C LYS A 34 0.45 -7.67 -15.49
N GLY A 35 0.92 -8.81 -15.05
CA GLY A 35 1.78 -8.93 -13.89
C GLY A 35 3.12 -8.25 -14.07
N LEU A 36 3.71 -7.83 -12.96
CA LEU A 36 5.01 -7.15 -12.90
C LEU A 36 6.06 -8.08 -12.28
N ARG A 37 7.30 -7.87 -12.71
CA ARG A 37 8.49 -8.54 -12.17
C ARG A 37 9.01 -7.74 -10.99
N VAL A 38 8.90 -8.30 -9.77
CA VAL A 38 9.16 -7.58 -8.52
C VAL A 38 10.42 -8.12 -7.84
N LEU A 39 11.35 -7.21 -7.55
CA LEU A 39 12.48 -7.40 -6.65
C LEU A 39 12.13 -6.89 -5.25
N THR A 40 12.53 -7.62 -4.23
CA THR A 40 12.30 -7.25 -2.83
C THR A 40 13.59 -7.25 -2.04
N ALA A 41 13.93 -6.13 -1.38
CA ALA A 41 15.03 -6.07 -0.44
C ALA A 41 14.59 -5.36 0.85
N GLY A 42 14.75 -6.04 2.00
CA GLY A 42 14.31 -5.49 3.27
C GLY A 42 14.45 -6.47 4.44
N HIS A 43 13.81 -6.12 5.52
CA HIS A 43 13.88 -6.81 6.81
C HIS A 43 12.57 -7.51 7.19
N SER A 44 12.48 -8.03 8.40
CA SER A 44 11.35 -8.83 8.90
C SER A 44 9.99 -8.12 8.92
N PHE A 45 9.94 -6.78 8.76
CA PHE A 45 8.69 -6.04 8.62
C PHE A 45 8.26 -5.83 7.16
N HIS A 46 8.97 -6.43 6.20
CA HIS A 46 8.73 -6.21 4.78
C HIS A 46 8.76 -7.48 3.93
N VAL A 47 9.76 -8.34 4.10
CA VAL A 47 10.09 -9.41 3.13
C VAL A 47 8.98 -10.44 2.91
N TRP A 48 8.14 -10.71 3.89
CA TRP A 48 6.98 -11.61 3.79
C TRP A 48 5.93 -11.10 2.80
N MET A 49 5.91 -9.77 2.55
CA MET A 49 5.03 -9.13 1.58
C MET A 49 5.18 -9.72 0.18
N SER A 50 6.40 -10.10 -0.23
CA SER A 50 6.66 -10.68 -1.57
C SER A 50 5.79 -11.91 -1.88
N ALA A 51 5.57 -12.79 -0.91
CA ALA A 51 4.72 -13.96 -1.10
C ALA A 51 3.21 -13.60 -1.09
N MET A 52 2.80 -12.76 -0.15
CA MET A 52 1.39 -12.37 -0.01
C MET A 52 0.95 -11.46 -1.17
N LEU A 53 1.85 -10.63 -1.73
CA LEU A 53 1.55 -9.82 -2.92
C LEU A 53 1.27 -10.69 -4.14
N ALA A 54 1.98 -11.80 -4.31
CA ALA A 54 1.70 -12.74 -5.40
C ALA A 54 0.30 -13.35 -5.26
N GLU A 55 -0.10 -13.73 -4.03
CA GLU A 55 -1.45 -14.22 -3.76
C GLU A 55 -2.53 -13.15 -4.03
N VAL A 56 -2.29 -11.90 -3.57
CA VAL A 56 -3.23 -10.79 -3.81
C VAL A 56 -3.34 -10.48 -5.31
N ALA A 57 -2.23 -10.52 -6.06
CA ALA A 57 -2.23 -10.32 -7.50
C ALA A 57 -3.05 -11.40 -8.22
N GLU A 58 -2.91 -12.68 -7.82
CA GLU A 58 -3.72 -13.79 -8.33
C GLU A 58 -5.22 -13.56 -8.07
N LYS A 59 -5.58 -13.20 -6.83
CA LYS A 59 -6.98 -12.89 -6.46
C LYS A 59 -7.54 -11.68 -7.21
N ALA A 60 -6.68 -10.75 -7.60
CA ALA A 60 -7.01 -9.60 -8.45
C ALA A 60 -7.03 -9.94 -9.96
N GLN A 61 -6.86 -11.21 -10.33
CA GLN A 61 -6.79 -11.72 -11.70
C GLN A 61 -5.65 -11.09 -12.52
N ILE A 62 -4.55 -10.71 -11.86
CA ILE A 62 -3.34 -10.23 -12.52
C ILE A 62 -2.49 -11.43 -12.89
N THR A 63 -2.41 -11.73 -14.18
CA THR A 63 -1.61 -12.84 -14.71
C THR A 63 -0.15 -12.44 -14.89
N GLY A 64 0.77 -13.34 -14.53
CA GLY A 64 2.21 -13.14 -14.78
C GLY A 64 2.93 -12.27 -13.74
N HIS A 65 2.40 -12.09 -12.51
CA HIS A 65 3.17 -11.56 -11.39
C HIS A 65 4.36 -12.48 -11.10
N GLN A 66 5.56 -11.90 -10.97
CA GLN A 66 6.78 -12.65 -10.72
C GLN A 66 7.55 -12.09 -9.53
N LYS A 67 7.90 -12.96 -8.60
CA LYS A 67 8.90 -12.69 -7.55
C LYS A 67 10.27 -13.01 -8.14
N VAL A 68 11.03 -12.00 -8.59
CA VAL A 68 12.30 -12.21 -9.29
C VAL A 68 13.40 -12.60 -8.35
N ALA A 69 13.60 -11.83 -7.27
CA ALA A 69 14.57 -12.12 -6.23
C ALA A 69 14.16 -11.47 -4.91
N LEU A 70 14.70 -12.01 -3.82
CA LEU A 70 14.46 -11.54 -2.47
C LEU A 70 15.79 -11.44 -1.71
N SER A 71 16.12 -10.24 -1.23
CA SER A 71 17.20 -10.03 -0.25
C SER A 71 16.57 -9.79 1.12
N SER A 72 16.82 -10.70 2.07
CA SER A 72 16.27 -10.66 3.42
C SER A 72 17.38 -10.61 4.46
N ILE A 73 17.47 -9.48 5.18
CA ILE A 73 18.43 -9.30 6.28
C ILE A 73 17.66 -8.76 7.49
N GLY A 74 17.69 -9.48 8.61
CA GLY A 74 16.94 -9.11 9.82
C GLY A 74 17.39 -7.77 10.38
N GLY A 75 16.45 -6.83 10.54
CA GLY A 75 16.71 -5.50 11.10
C GLY A 75 17.68 -4.64 10.30
N SER A 76 17.74 -4.83 8.99
CA SER A 76 18.66 -4.12 8.09
C SER A 76 18.16 -2.75 7.67
N GLN A 77 19.11 -1.92 7.28
CA GLN A 77 18.92 -0.77 6.41
C GLN A 77 19.12 -1.17 4.94
N VAL A 78 18.70 -0.33 4.00
CA VAL A 78 18.82 -0.61 2.56
C VAL A 78 20.27 -0.67 2.13
N ILE A 79 21.16 0.16 2.71
CA ILE A 79 22.60 0.13 2.40
C ILE A 79 23.23 -1.24 2.70
N GLN A 80 22.74 -2.00 3.65
CA GLN A 80 23.28 -3.33 3.96
C GLN A 80 22.95 -4.33 2.83
N HIS A 81 21.81 -4.19 2.16
CA HIS A 81 21.48 -4.98 0.97
C HIS A 81 22.31 -4.59 -0.24
N TRP A 82 22.65 -3.30 -0.37
CA TRP A 82 23.58 -2.83 -1.38
C TRP A 82 24.98 -3.42 -1.17
N ASN A 83 25.45 -3.47 0.07
CA ASN A 83 26.79 -3.92 0.46
C ASN A 83 26.91 -5.46 0.55
N VAL A 84 25.87 -6.23 0.25
CA VAL A 84 26.00 -7.69 0.12
C VAL A 84 27.06 -7.98 -0.95
N PRO A 85 28.05 -8.84 -0.67
CA PRO A 85 29.09 -9.21 -1.64
C PRO A 85 28.48 -9.67 -2.97
N ASP A 86 29.09 -9.29 -4.08
CA ASP A 86 28.51 -9.45 -5.43
C ASP A 86 28.17 -10.90 -5.75
N GLU A 87 28.97 -11.86 -5.27
CA GLU A 87 28.73 -13.30 -5.44
C GLU A 87 27.49 -13.83 -4.71
N LYS A 88 26.97 -13.06 -3.76
CA LYS A 88 25.76 -13.38 -2.97
C LYS A 88 24.60 -12.42 -3.23
N ASN A 89 24.87 -11.30 -3.91
CA ASN A 89 23.88 -10.28 -4.18
C ASN A 89 22.94 -10.75 -5.30
N GLN A 90 21.65 -10.88 -5.00
CA GLN A 90 20.66 -11.28 -5.99
C GLN A 90 19.96 -10.08 -6.64
N ILE A 91 20.04 -8.90 -6.02
CA ILE A 91 19.33 -7.71 -6.48
C ILE A 91 20.11 -6.99 -7.58
N LYS A 92 21.40 -6.68 -7.36
CA LYS A 92 22.22 -5.97 -8.35
C LYS A 92 22.27 -6.70 -9.72
N PRO A 93 22.56 -8.01 -9.81
CA PRO A 93 22.58 -8.70 -11.10
C PRO A 93 21.21 -8.69 -11.80
N ALA A 94 20.12 -8.75 -11.04
CA ALA A 94 18.77 -8.69 -11.60
C ALA A 94 18.43 -7.30 -12.16
N LEU A 95 18.89 -6.23 -11.52
CA LEU A 95 18.77 -4.86 -12.03
C LEU A 95 19.61 -4.67 -13.31
N ILE A 96 20.89 -5.07 -13.28
CA ILE A 96 21.81 -4.99 -14.45
C ILE A 96 21.23 -5.73 -15.65
N ALA A 97 20.62 -6.89 -15.43
CA ALA A 97 19.99 -7.68 -16.50
C ALA A 97 18.58 -7.17 -16.90
N SER A 98 18.11 -6.02 -16.39
CA SER A 98 16.76 -5.46 -16.62
C SER A 98 15.62 -6.46 -16.38
N LYS A 99 15.80 -7.35 -15.38
CA LYS A 99 14.83 -8.41 -15.05
C LYS A 99 13.69 -7.96 -14.14
N ALA A 100 13.62 -6.68 -13.81
CA ALA A 100 12.62 -6.14 -12.89
C ALA A 100 11.86 -4.96 -13.50
N ASP A 101 10.56 -4.88 -13.14
CA ASP A 101 9.71 -3.73 -13.39
C ASP A 101 9.55 -2.90 -12.12
N VAL A 102 9.69 -3.55 -10.95
CA VAL A 102 9.58 -2.92 -9.62
C VAL A 102 10.69 -3.41 -8.70
N LEU A 103 11.28 -2.49 -7.95
CA LEU A 103 12.11 -2.78 -6.77
C LEU A 103 11.41 -2.21 -5.55
N THR A 104 11.17 -3.04 -4.52
CA THR A 104 10.59 -2.59 -3.25
C THR A 104 11.61 -2.69 -2.12
N LEU A 105 11.74 -1.61 -1.35
CA LEU A 105 12.73 -1.40 -0.30
C LEU A 105 12.05 -1.02 1.02
N SER A 106 12.74 -1.23 2.15
CA SER A 106 12.24 -0.82 3.47
C SER A 106 13.38 -0.39 4.38
N PRO A 107 13.64 0.93 4.54
CA PRO A 107 14.65 1.45 5.45
C PRO A 107 14.12 1.54 6.88
N ILE A 108 15.01 1.33 7.88
CA ILE A 108 14.71 1.58 9.30
C ILE A 108 15.03 3.04 9.66
N TYR A 109 16.15 3.54 9.20
CA TYR A 109 16.57 4.91 9.43
C TYR A 109 16.67 5.69 8.12
N LEU A 110 16.54 6.99 8.20
CA LEU A 110 16.62 7.91 7.05
C LEU A 110 17.50 9.11 7.40
N PRO A 111 18.27 9.65 6.43
CA PRO A 111 18.39 9.12 5.06
C PRO A 111 19.11 7.77 4.97
N ASP A 112 18.84 6.99 3.92
CA ASP A 112 19.53 5.72 3.62
C ASP A 112 20.12 5.79 2.20
N GLU A 113 21.43 5.89 2.08
CA GLU A 113 22.12 6.00 0.78
C GLU A 113 21.98 4.75 -0.10
N GLY A 114 21.65 3.60 0.49
CA GLY A 114 21.39 2.39 -0.26
C GLY A 114 20.20 2.54 -1.22
N ILE A 115 19.23 3.36 -0.87
CA ILE A 115 18.08 3.66 -1.74
C ILE A 115 18.59 4.37 -3.00
N GLU A 116 19.40 5.43 -2.85
CA GLU A 116 19.96 6.18 -3.98
C GLU A 116 20.83 5.28 -4.88
N ASN A 117 21.67 4.44 -4.27
CA ASN A 117 22.53 3.52 -4.99
C ASN A 117 21.72 2.55 -5.88
N PHE A 118 20.62 1.98 -5.35
CA PHE A 118 19.73 1.11 -6.13
C PHE A 118 18.95 1.88 -7.19
N VAL A 119 18.53 3.13 -6.92
CA VAL A 119 17.86 3.99 -7.91
C VAL A 119 18.79 4.24 -9.09
N LYS A 120 20.04 4.64 -8.82
CA LYS A 120 21.04 4.90 -9.85
C LYS A 120 21.29 3.67 -10.71
N LEU A 121 21.66 2.55 -10.09
CA LEU A 121 21.90 1.29 -10.82
C LEU A 121 20.67 0.85 -11.61
N GLY A 122 19.49 0.92 -11.02
CA GLY A 122 18.27 0.49 -11.69
C GLY A 122 17.96 1.31 -12.93
N PHE A 123 18.11 2.64 -12.87
CA PHE A 123 17.84 3.52 -14.01
C PHE A 123 18.89 3.49 -15.10
N GLU A 124 20.13 3.14 -14.78
CA GLU A 124 21.18 2.88 -15.79
C GLU A 124 20.80 1.72 -16.74
N HIS A 125 20.02 0.75 -16.24
CA HIS A 125 19.67 -0.46 -17.00
C HIS A 125 18.19 -0.54 -17.40
N ASN A 126 17.29 0.10 -16.64
CA ASN A 126 15.87 0.19 -16.95
C ASN A 126 15.32 1.56 -16.53
N PRO A 127 15.21 2.52 -17.46
CA PRO A 127 14.70 3.86 -17.15
C PRO A 127 13.25 3.88 -16.68
N ASP A 128 12.48 2.82 -16.92
CA ASP A 128 11.08 2.66 -16.52
C ASP A 128 10.93 1.89 -15.20
N LEU A 129 12.03 1.51 -14.56
CA LEU A 129 11.99 0.83 -13.26
C LEU A 129 11.23 1.68 -12.25
N ARG A 130 10.24 1.10 -11.60
CA ARG A 130 9.52 1.71 -10.49
C ARG A 130 10.15 1.29 -9.18
N ILE A 131 10.50 2.26 -8.33
CA ILE A 131 11.06 1.98 -7.01
C ILE A 131 10.05 2.38 -5.96
N THR A 132 9.74 1.47 -5.04
CA THR A 132 8.86 1.74 -3.90
C THR A 132 9.62 1.60 -2.60
N VAL A 133 9.35 2.50 -1.65
CA VAL A 133 9.95 2.49 -0.32
C VAL A 133 8.83 2.38 0.70
N GLN A 134 8.84 1.31 1.50
CA GLN A 134 7.85 1.11 2.53
C GLN A 134 8.14 1.97 3.75
N GLU A 135 7.19 2.83 4.15
CA GLU A 135 7.12 3.26 5.54
C GLU A 135 6.80 2.07 6.43
N PHE A 136 7.43 1.98 7.57
CA PHE A 136 7.07 0.95 8.53
C PHE A 136 6.55 1.58 9.84
N TRP A 137 5.87 0.81 10.64
CA TRP A 137 5.52 1.15 12.02
C TRP A 137 6.75 0.94 12.90
N LEU A 138 6.95 1.83 13.89
CA LEU A 138 8.17 1.81 14.68
C LEU A 138 8.33 0.53 15.50
N PRO A 139 9.52 -0.09 15.51
CA PRO A 139 9.84 -1.13 16.46
C PRO A 139 9.65 -0.62 17.90
N PHE A 140 9.08 -1.43 18.77
CA PHE A 140 8.77 -1.06 20.16
C PHE A 140 7.85 0.16 20.32
N ASP A 141 7.17 0.62 19.25
CA ASP A 141 6.45 1.91 19.15
C ASP A 141 7.35 3.14 19.38
N GLU A 142 8.66 2.97 19.33
CA GLU A 142 9.62 4.02 19.61
C GLU A 142 10.99 3.71 18.97
N VAL A 143 11.44 4.55 18.03
CA VAL A 143 12.68 4.31 17.28
C VAL A 143 13.92 4.27 18.18
N ALA A 144 13.95 5.05 19.26
CA ALA A 144 15.09 5.11 20.18
C ALA A 144 15.38 3.75 20.84
N LEU A 145 14.36 2.93 21.07
CA LEU A 145 14.51 1.61 21.66
C LEU A 145 15.13 0.58 20.71
N TRP A 146 15.20 0.87 19.41
CA TRP A 146 15.85 -0.04 18.46
C TRP A 146 17.33 -0.26 18.76
N ALA A 147 18.06 0.80 19.14
CA ALA A 147 19.48 0.71 19.45
C ALA A 147 19.78 -0.25 20.63
N THR A 148 18.90 -0.29 21.62
CA THR A 148 19.00 -1.16 22.79
C THR A 148 18.26 -2.49 22.63
N ARG A 149 17.59 -2.72 21.49
CA ARG A 149 16.68 -3.85 21.26
C ARG A 149 15.59 -3.97 22.32
N GLY A 150 15.13 -2.84 22.85
CA GLY A 150 14.14 -2.78 23.94
C GLY A 150 14.61 -3.39 25.26
N LYS A 151 15.93 -3.58 25.46
CA LYS A 151 16.46 -4.21 26.68
C LYS A 151 16.06 -3.42 27.93
N GLY A 152 15.45 -4.12 28.88
CA GLY A 152 15.01 -3.53 30.15
C GLY A 152 13.73 -2.70 30.07
N VAL A 153 13.01 -2.70 28.92
CA VAL A 153 11.76 -1.96 28.73
C VAL A 153 10.62 -2.94 28.47
N THR A 154 9.53 -2.78 29.20
CA THR A 154 8.26 -3.46 28.92
C THR A 154 7.44 -2.60 27.97
N ILE A 155 7.05 -3.16 26.83
CA ILE A 155 6.23 -2.48 25.84
C ILE A 155 4.76 -2.81 26.09
N ASP A 156 4.04 -1.86 26.63
CA ASP A 156 2.57 -1.91 26.73
C ASP A 156 1.95 -1.14 25.56
N ARG A 157 1.58 -1.90 24.51
CA ARG A 157 0.95 -1.32 23.32
C ARG A 157 -0.47 -0.87 23.57
N ASP A 158 -1.16 -1.51 24.51
CA ASP A 158 -2.57 -1.26 24.76
C ASP A 158 -2.77 0.04 25.55
N ALA A 159 -1.76 0.47 26.33
CA ALA A 159 -1.76 1.75 27.01
C ALA A 159 -1.46 2.95 26.08
N LYS A 160 -0.95 2.74 24.88
CA LYS A 160 -0.61 3.84 23.94
C LYS A 160 -1.87 4.43 23.30
N THR A 161 -2.04 5.74 23.43
CA THR A 161 -3.07 6.48 22.70
C THR A 161 -2.66 6.73 21.26
N ILE A 162 -3.63 6.98 20.37
CA ILE A 162 -3.34 7.31 18.99
C ILE A 162 -2.54 8.61 18.84
N ALA A 163 -2.73 9.58 19.73
CA ALA A 163 -1.98 10.83 19.75
C ALA A 163 -0.49 10.56 20.03
N GLN A 164 -0.16 9.77 21.05
CA GLN A 164 1.21 9.37 21.37
C GLN A 164 1.86 8.59 20.22
N LEU A 165 1.12 7.70 19.57
CA LEU A 165 1.63 6.95 18.42
C LEU A 165 1.93 7.84 17.22
N ARG A 166 1.05 8.79 16.91
CA ARG A 166 1.27 9.76 15.83
C ARG A 166 2.47 10.66 16.11
N GLU A 167 2.60 11.15 17.34
CA GLU A 167 3.75 11.95 17.76
C GLU A 167 5.07 11.18 17.60
N ALA A 168 5.13 9.94 18.08
CA ALA A 168 6.32 9.09 17.99
C ALA A 168 6.73 8.79 16.54
N HIS A 169 5.76 8.61 15.64
CA HIS A 169 6.02 8.24 14.23
C HIS A 169 6.26 9.44 13.32
N ALA A 170 5.81 10.65 13.70
CA ALA A 170 5.88 11.84 12.84
C ALA A 170 7.28 12.15 12.32
N PRO A 171 8.36 12.12 13.13
CA PRO A 171 9.71 12.38 12.63
C PRO A 171 10.17 11.38 11.56
N TYR A 172 9.83 10.10 11.71
CA TYR A 172 10.17 9.07 10.72
C TYR A 172 9.41 9.28 9.40
N PHE A 173 8.12 9.56 9.47
CA PHE A 173 7.31 9.82 8.26
C PHE A 173 7.78 11.08 7.53
N GLN A 174 8.11 12.14 8.28
CA GLN A 174 8.66 13.34 7.69
C GLN A 174 10.00 13.08 6.99
N ALA A 175 10.91 12.37 7.64
CA ALA A 175 12.21 12.02 7.06
C ALA A 175 12.07 11.17 5.79
N MET A 176 11.08 10.23 5.75
CA MET A 176 10.74 9.45 4.56
C MET A 176 10.29 10.33 3.42
N ASP A 177 9.33 11.22 3.67
CA ASP A 177 8.80 12.14 2.67
C ASP A 177 9.88 13.05 2.10
N GLU A 178 10.73 13.61 2.96
CA GLU A 178 11.84 14.48 2.58
C GLU A 178 12.87 13.73 1.73
N HIS A 179 13.25 12.52 2.16
CA HIS A 179 14.23 11.70 1.44
C HIS A 179 13.72 11.31 0.04
N VAL A 180 12.47 10.89 -0.08
CA VAL A 180 11.88 10.53 -1.38
C VAL A 180 11.74 11.75 -2.29
N ARG A 181 11.34 12.92 -1.76
CA ARG A 181 11.30 14.16 -2.56
C ARG A 181 12.69 14.54 -3.05
N ALA A 182 13.71 14.46 -2.19
CA ALA A 182 15.09 14.77 -2.57
C ALA A 182 15.59 13.83 -3.69
N LEU A 183 15.34 12.53 -3.59
CA LEU A 183 15.69 11.56 -4.63
C LEU A 183 14.98 11.87 -5.95
N ASN A 184 13.66 12.09 -5.93
CA ASN A 184 12.89 12.40 -7.13
C ASN A 184 13.38 13.71 -7.79
N ALA A 185 13.70 14.74 -7.00
CA ALA A 185 14.30 15.97 -7.52
C ALA A 185 15.67 15.73 -8.14
N LYS A 186 16.53 14.94 -7.46
CA LYS A 186 17.89 14.61 -7.94
C LYS A 186 17.87 13.88 -9.28
N PHE A 187 16.93 12.95 -9.48
CA PHE A 187 16.80 12.18 -10.71
C PHE A 187 15.90 12.84 -11.77
N GLY A 188 15.33 14.00 -11.47
CA GLY A 188 14.51 14.78 -12.41
C GLY A 188 13.20 14.11 -12.83
N LYS A 189 12.75 13.08 -12.08
CA LYS A 189 11.51 12.35 -12.34
C LYS A 189 10.92 11.74 -11.08
N THR A 190 9.60 11.54 -11.06
CA THR A 190 8.92 10.81 -9.99
C THR A 190 9.12 9.31 -10.20
N ALA A 191 10.21 8.78 -9.70
CA ALA A 191 10.60 7.38 -9.87
C ALA A 191 10.56 6.57 -8.58
N VAL A 192 10.69 7.22 -7.43
CA VAL A 192 10.60 6.61 -6.10
C VAL A 192 9.26 6.98 -5.49
N PHE A 193 8.54 5.97 -5.00
CA PHE A 193 7.19 6.11 -4.44
C PHE A 193 7.17 5.57 -3.01
N VAL A 194 6.41 6.24 -2.14
CA VAL A 194 6.18 5.78 -0.77
C VAL A 194 5.03 4.79 -0.73
N VAL A 195 5.25 3.65 -0.05
CA VAL A 195 4.18 2.75 0.37
C VAL A 195 3.83 3.08 1.82
N PRO A 196 2.71 3.74 2.12
CA PRO A 196 2.41 4.30 3.43
C PRO A 196 1.88 3.25 4.42
N ALA A 197 2.58 2.11 4.54
CA ALA A 197 2.18 1.01 5.41
C ALA A 197 2.19 1.40 6.88
N GLY A 198 3.15 2.23 7.33
CA GLY A 198 3.21 2.73 8.70
C GLY A 198 1.99 3.57 9.06
N ARG A 199 1.60 4.51 8.19
CA ARG A 199 0.39 5.34 8.38
C ARG A 199 -0.87 4.48 8.39
N ALA A 200 -0.97 3.47 7.52
CA ALA A 200 -2.08 2.52 7.50
C ALA A 200 -2.18 1.72 8.81
N VAL A 201 -1.04 1.28 9.37
CA VAL A 201 -0.98 0.59 10.66
C VAL A 201 -1.45 1.49 11.81
N LEU A 202 -1.08 2.78 11.83
CA LEU A 202 -1.62 3.72 12.82
C LEU A 202 -3.13 3.89 12.69
N ALA A 203 -3.66 3.96 11.47
CA ALA A 203 -5.11 4.03 11.24
C ALA A 203 -5.83 2.75 11.69
N LEU A 204 -5.22 1.57 11.48
CA LEU A 204 -5.75 0.31 12.01
C LEU A 204 -5.77 0.30 13.54
N ARG A 205 -4.68 0.72 14.19
CA ARG A 205 -4.59 0.81 15.65
C ARG A 205 -5.64 1.78 16.23
N GLU A 206 -5.87 2.91 15.56
CA GLU A 206 -6.95 3.84 15.95
C GLU A 206 -8.32 3.16 15.92
N LYS A 207 -8.60 2.36 14.89
CA LYS A 207 -9.85 1.61 14.80
C LYS A 207 -9.96 0.53 15.88
N VAL A 208 -8.86 -0.13 16.24
CA VAL A 208 -8.82 -1.10 17.34
C VAL A 208 -9.14 -0.41 18.67
N ILE A 209 -8.54 0.76 18.95
CA ILE A 209 -8.83 1.56 20.16
C ILE A 209 -10.33 1.92 20.26
N LYS A 210 -10.98 2.16 19.11
CA LYS A 210 -12.41 2.48 19.02
C LYS A 210 -13.33 1.24 19.03
N GLY A 211 -12.77 0.02 19.04
CA GLY A 211 -13.56 -1.21 18.95
C GLY A 211 -14.19 -1.44 17.57
N GLU A 212 -13.63 -0.86 16.51
CA GLU A 212 -14.19 -0.89 15.14
C GLU A 212 -13.51 -1.93 14.23
N VAL A 213 -12.71 -2.85 14.78
CA VAL A 213 -12.02 -3.88 13.97
C VAL A 213 -12.57 -5.26 14.31
N PRO A 214 -13.28 -5.92 13.38
CA PRO A 214 -13.84 -7.24 13.60
C PRO A 214 -12.77 -8.26 14.03
N GLY A 215 -13.03 -9.00 15.10
CA GLY A 215 -12.17 -10.07 15.60
C GLY A 215 -10.87 -9.59 16.28
N VAL A 216 -10.67 -8.27 16.49
CA VAL A 216 -9.48 -7.71 17.16
C VAL A 216 -9.89 -6.89 18.37
N ALA A 217 -9.54 -7.35 19.58
CA ALA A 217 -9.97 -6.71 20.83
C ALA A 217 -9.05 -5.56 21.27
N LYS A 218 -7.74 -5.67 21.04
CA LYS A 218 -6.73 -4.73 21.53
C LYS A 218 -5.53 -4.61 20.59
N GLN A 219 -4.77 -3.55 20.76
CA GLN A 219 -3.64 -3.24 19.88
C GLN A 219 -2.55 -4.32 19.89
N SER A 220 -2.29 -4.94 21.04
CA SER A 220 -1.30 -6.01 21.18
C SER A 220 -1.65 -7.25 20.34
N ASP A 221 -2.93 -7.48 20.00
CA ASP A 221 -3.37 -8.60 19.14
C ASP A 221 -2.83 -8.49 17.70
N LEU A 222 -2.37 -7.32 17.30
CA LEU A 222 -1.81 -7.07 15.96
C LEU A 222 -0.33 -7.52 15.82
N PHE A 223 0.34 -7.83 16.92
CA PHE A 223 1.78 -8.08 16.97
C PHE A 223 2.12 -9.43 17.61
N ARG A 224 3.26 -10.01 17.21
CA ARG A 224 3.72 -11.31 17.73
C ARG A 224 4.62 -11.18 18.96
N ASP A 225 5.28 -10.02 19.09
CA ASP A 225 6.34 -9.81 20.08
C ASP A 225 6.52 -8.33 20.43
N PRO A 226 7.35 -8.02 21.46
CA PRO A 226 7.62 -6.65 21.85
C PRO A 226 8.30 -5.78 20.78
N ILE A 227 9.06 -6.38 19.85
CA ILE A 227 9.66 -5.63 18.74
C ILE A 227 8.57 -5.05 17.84
N GLY A 228 7.47 -5.76 17.65
CA GLY A 228 6.37 -5.34 16.80
C GLY A 228 6.34 -6.10 15.47
N HIS A 229 6.87 -7.32 15.43
CA HIS A 229 6.67 -8.17 14.27
C HIS A 229 5.17 -8.37 14.02
N PRO A 230 4.71 -8.22 12.78
CA PRO A 230 3.29 -8.18 12.48
C PRO A 230 2.64 -9.56 12.57
N ARG A 231 1.38 -9.59 12.99
CA ARG A 231 0.45 -10.69 12.70
C ARG A 231 -0.23 -10.48 11.35
N GLU A 232 -1.05 -11.42 10.99
CA GLU A 232 -1.74 -11.53 9.70
C GLU A 232 -2.49 -10.25 9.30
N HIS A 233 -3.09 -9.55 10.27
CA HIS A 233 -3.81 -8.29 10.08
C HIS A 233 -2.92 -7.21 9.44
N ILE A 234 -1.77 -6.93 10.06
CA ILE A 234 -0.82 -5.92 9.56
C ILE A 234 -0.15 -6.43 8.27
N MET A 235 0.13 -7.73 8.19
CA MET A 235 0.71 -8.30 6.96
C MET A 235 -0.21 -8.09 5.76
N ALA A 236 -1.50 -8.37 5.89
CA ALA A 236 -2.47 -8.13 4.82
C ALA A 236 -2.63 -6.64 4.50
N LEU A 237 -2.77 -5.79 5.53
CA LEU A 237 -2.89 -4.34 5.38
C LEU A 237 -1.72 -3.75 4.59
N ALA A 238 -0.48 -4.05 5.00
CA ALA A 238 0.72 -3.56 4.32
C ALA A 238 0.83 -4.11 2.88
N THR A 239 0.46 -5.39 2.68
CA THR A 239 0.43 -5.98 1.33
C THR A 239 -0.59 -5.28 0.44
N TYR A 240 -1.76 -4.90 0.95
CA TYR A 240 -2.74 -4.12 0.20
C TYR A 240 -2.22 -2.71 -0.15
N CYS A 241 -1.43 -2.07 0.74
CA CYS A 241 -0.74 -0.82 0.40
C CYS A 241 0.26 -1.03 -0.76
N HIS A 242 1.07 -2.09 -0.70
CA HIS A 242 1.99 -2.45 -1.79
C HIS A 242 1.24 -2.75 -3.09
N PHE A 243 0.16 -3.54 -3.03
CA PHE A 243 -0.66 -3.85 -4.19
C PHE A 243 -1.18 -2.56 -4.84
N ALA A 244 -1.73 -1.65 -4.05
CA ALA A 244 -2.26 -0.39 -4.55
C ALA A 244 -1.18 0.49 -5.19
N VAL A 245 0.00 0.64 -4.57
CA VAL A 245 1.11 1.44 -5.10
C VAL A 245 1.74 0.80 -6.34
N ILE A 246 1.94 -0.52 -6.33
CA ILE A 246 2.62 -1.25 -7.42
C ILE A 246 1.72 -1.37 -8.66
N TYR A 247 0.46 -1.71 -8.47
CA TYR A 247 -0.47 -1.98 -9.57
C TYR A 247 -1.39 -0.80 -9.92
N GLY A 248 -1.40 0.26 -9.10
CA GLY A 248 -2.32 1.38 -9.30
C GLY A 248 -3.80 1.01 -9.11
N ARG A 249 -4.10 -0.11 -8.43
CA ARG A 249 -5.46 -0.65 -8.29
C ARG A 249 -5.91 -0.66 -6.84
N SER A 250 -7.20 -0.37 -6.64
CA SER A 250 -7.83 -0.54 -5.34
C SER A 250 -7.85 -2.01 -4.93
N PRO A 251 -7.44 -2.35 -3.69
CA PRO A 251 -7.62 -3.69 -3.15
C PRO A 251 -9.07 -3.95 -2.68
N VAL A 252 -9.91 -2.91 -2.63
CA VAL A 252 -11.29 -3.02 -2.12
C VAL A 252 -12.11 -3.99 -2.96
N GLY A 253 -12.74 -4.96 -2.31
CA GLY A 253 -13.55 -5.99 -2.96
C GLY A 253 -12.77 -7.24 -3.39
N LEU A 254 -11.46 -7.29 -3.24
CA LEU A 254 -10.70 -8.51 -3.49
C LEU A 254 -11.00 -9.59 -2.43
N PRO A 255 -10.98 -10.87 -2.80
CA PRO A 255 -11.08 -11.97 -1.85
C PRO A 255 -9.95 -11.90 -0.80
N ALA A 256 -10.24 -12.31 0.43
CA ALA A 256 -9.26 -12.33 1.52
C ALA A 256 -8.07 -13.25 1.20
N PRO A 257 -6.82 -12.85 1.52
CA PRO A 257 -5.68 -13.77 1.51
C PRO A 257 -5.91 -14.93 2.47
N ALA A 258 -5.29 -16.07 2.20
CA ALA A 258 -5.49 -17.30 2.99
C ALA A 258 -5.21 -17.10 4.49
N ALA A 259 -4.27 -16.23 4.84
CA ALA A 259 -3.96 -15.90 6.23
C ALA A 259 -5.13 -15.19 6.93
N ILE A 260 -5.82 -14.26 6.24
CA ILE A 260 -6.99 -13.55 6.76
C ILE A 260 -8.23 -14.45 6.74
N ALA A 261 -8.42 -15.24 5.69
CA ALA A 261 -9.61 -16.10 5.54
C ALA A 261 -9.78 -17.13 6.68
N LYS A 262 -8.73 -17.37 7.47
CA LYS A 262 -8.76 -18.28 8.63
C LYS A 262 -9.11 -17.58 9.95
N LEU A 263 -9.19 -16.26 9.96
CA LEU A 263 -9.45 -15.49 11.18
C LEU A 263 -10.95 -15.34 11.43
N PRO A 264 -11.37 -15.11 12.68
CA PRO A 264 -12.73 -14.73 12.98
C PRO A 264 -13.18 -13.51 12.17
N GLU A 265 -14.44 -13.50 11.75
CA GLU A 265 -15.04 -12.39 11.00
C GLU A 265 -14.24 -11.96 9.74
N ALA A 266 -13.60 -12.92 9.09
CA ALA A 266 -12.63 -12.71 8.00
C ALA A 266 -13.08 -11.72 6.94
N ASP A 267 -14.33 -11.82 6.45
CA ASP A 267 -14.84 -10.94 5.39
C ASP A 267 -15.01 -9.49 5.86
N ALA A 268 -15.51 -9.29 7.08
CA ALA A 268 -15.66 -7.96 7.65
C ALA A 268 -14.29 -7.33 7.95
N LEU A 269 -13.38 -8.10 8.53
CA LEU A 269 -11.99 -7.72 8.76
C LEU A 269 -11.30 -7.34 7.45
N ASN A 270 -11.42 -8.19 6.42
CA ASN A 270 -10.80 -7.95 5.12
C ASN A 270 -11.22 -6.61 4.50
N ARG A 271 -12.52 -6.30 4.55
CA ARG A 271 -13.04 -5.00 4.07
C ARG A 271 -12.43 -3.81 4.82
N VAL A 272 -12.26 -3.92 6.13
CA VAL A 272 -11.62 -2.87 6.94
C VAL A 272 -10.16 -2.67 6.50
N LEU A 273 -9.39 -3.76 6.37
CA LEU A 273 -7.98 -3.69 5.98
C LEU A 273 -7.81 -3.12 4.57
N GLN A 274 -8.62 -3.56 3.62
CA GLN A 274 -8.60 -3.04 2.24
C GLN A 274 -8.90 -1.55 2.16
N LYS A 275 -9.94 -1.11 2.88
CA LYS A 275 -10.30 0.31 2.91
C LYS A 275 -9.20 1.16 3.53
N LEU A 276 -8.62 0.74 4.66
CA LEU A 276 -7.53 1.45 5.31
C LEU A 276 -6.30 1.55 4.41
N ALA A 277 -5.94 0.48 3.69
CA ALA A 277 -4.85 0.50 2.74
C ALA A 277 -5.10 1.48 1.59
N TRP A 278 -6.29 1.43 1.00
CA TRP A 278 -6.65 2.33 -0.11
C TRP A 278 -6.68 3.79 0.32
N ASP A 279 -7.28 4.08 1.46
CA ASP A 279 -7.33 5.44 2.02
C ASP A 279 -5.90 5.96 2.30
N ALA A 280 -5.03 5.16 2.92
CA ALA A 280 -3.66 5.57 3.19
C ALA A 280 -2.88 5.87 1.89
N VAL A 281 -3.02 5.02 0.88
CA VAL A 281 -2.30 5.16 -0.39
C VAL A 281 -2.82 6.36 -1.19
N THR A 282 -4.13 6.53 -1.32
CA THR A 282 -4.70 7.62 -2.13
C THR A 282 -4.57 9.00 -1.49
N GLN A 283 -4.42 9.06 -0.16
CA GLN A 283 -4.18 10.30 0.58
C GLN A 283 -2.68 10.66 0.67
N HIS A 284 -1.79 9.75 0.36
CA HIS A 284 -0.35 10.00 0.47
C HIS A 284 0.21 10.68 -0.79
N PRO A 285 0.79 11.89 -0.70
CA PRO A 285 1.20 12.67 -1.87
C PRO A 285 2.32 12.03 -2.69
N LEU A 286 3.09 11.11 -2.09
CA LEU A 286 4.25 10.47 -2.73
C LEU A 286 3.97 8.99 -3.10
N SER A 287 2.75 8.50 -2.97
CA SER A 287 2.38 7.14 -3.39
C SER A 287 2.32 6.98 -4.92
N GLY A 288 2.11 8.09 -5.63
CA GLY A 288 1.84 8.11 -7.06
C GLY A 288 0.43 7.63 -7.44
N ILE A 289 -0.44 7.46 -6.45
CA ILE A 289 -1.83 7.02 -6.63
C ILE A 289 -2.74 8.06 -5.99
N HIS A 290 -3.67 8.57 -6.77
CA HIS A 290 -4.65 9.55 -6.30
C HIS A 290 -6.05 8.98 -6.45
N ALA A 291 -6.93 9.27 -5.49
CA ALA A 291 -8.34 8.97 -5.67
C ALA A 291 -8.88 9.70 -6.90
N PRO A 292 -9.79 9.10 -7.68
CA PRO A 292 -10.49 9.85 -8.72
C PRO A 292 -11.09 11.11 -8.08
N ALA A 293 -10.93 12.26 -8.74
CA ALA A 293 -11.60 13.48 -8.30
C ALA A 293 -13.09 13.16 -8.17
N ALA A 294 -13.68 13.42 -7.00
CA ALA A 294 -15.13 13.27 -6.83
C ALA A 294 -15.80 14.10 -7.94
N ALA A 295 -16.62 13.43 -8.76
CA ALA A 295 -17.43 14.12 -9.75
C ALA A 295 -18.28 15.16 -8.99
N ARG A 296 -18.01 16.44 -9.24
CA ARG A 296 -18.76 17.57 -8.67
C ARG A 296 -20.10 17.69 -9.38
#